data_7d6f5893a876b967895b7ada1c46e69d
#
_entry.id   7d6f5893a876b967895b7ada1c46e69d
#
_cell.length_a   1.000
_cell.length_b   1.000
_cell.length_c   1.000
_cell.angle_alpha   90.00
_cell.angle_beta   90.00
_cell.angle_gamma   90.00
#
_symmetry.space_group_name_H-M   'P 1'
#
loop_
_entity.id
_entity.type
_entity.pdbx_description
1 polymer ?
#
loop_
_entity_poly.entity_id
_entity_poly.type
_entity_poly.pdbx_seq_one_letter_code
_entity_poly.pdbx_strand_id
1 'polypeptide(L)'
;ETQLASELLKLKQVVTRLRAEDGCPWDKIQTHESLKPECIEEAAEVIGGINIWKQTGNAENLKEELGDLLLQIVMHAEIAEEEGLFDLGEVMHGITEKMIRRHPQVFEKSQNLDSEERKKQWETIKQQEKKGKEWMAAYLPDAFEESKQLLEAAKKRKGFDLKKGLVDGIHHVSMKCCNEEEYAEVLRFYRDILGIPVIRSWKNGVMLDTGSGLLEVFTDGEEALSKGVIRHFALAVSDVDACITAVREAGYEVFIEPKDIVIASQPEFPARIAFCKGPLGEEIEFFCEK
;
A
#
# COMPACT_ATOMS: atom_id res chain seq x y z
N GLU A 1 -6.16 -12.73 -36.00
CA GLU A 1 -6.04 -13.82 -34.99
C GLU A 1 -4.72 -14.58 -35.14
N THR A 2 -4.29 -14.91 -36.35
CA THR A 2 -3.04 -15.67 -36.59
C THR A 2 -1.76 -14.92 -36.21
N GLN A 3 -1.70 -13.60 -36.39
CA GLN A 3 -0.49 -12.83 -36.10
C GLN A 3 -0.25 -12.71 -34.57
N LEU A 4 -1.27 -12.38 -33.80
CA LEU A 4 -1.16 -12.26 -32.33
C LEU A 4 -0.73 -13.59 -31.69
N ALA A 5 -1.37 -14.70 -32.11
CA ALA A 5 -1.00 -16.04 -31.63
C ALA A 5 0.45 -16.40 -31.99
N SER A 6 0.91 -16.02 -33.18
CA SER A 6 2.28 -16.23 -33.64
C SER A 6 3.29 -15.45 -32.81
N GLU A 7 3.01 -14.17 -32.48
CA GLU A 7 3.93 -13.34 -31.66
C GLU A 7 3.99 -13.83 -30.22
N LEU A 8 2.86 -14.25 -29.64
CA LEU A 8 2.86 -14.80 -28.26
C LEU A 8 3.63 -16.13 -28.23
N LEU A 9 3.45 -16.99 -29.22
CA LEU A 9 4.22 -18.24 -29.31
C LEU A 9 5.72 -17.98 -29.49
N LYS A 10 6.10 -16.99 -30.29
CA LYS A 10 7.51 -16.58 -30.44
C LYS A 10 8.08 -16.07 -29.11
N LEU A 11 7.35 -15.24 -28.37
CA LEU A 11 7.79 -14.77 -27.07
C LEU A 11 8.02 -15.95 -26.10
N LYS A 12 7.07 -16.90 -26.03
CA LYS A 12 7.26 -18.13 -25.23
C LYS A 12 8.52 -18.88 -25.67
N GLN A 13 8.70 -19.11 -26.98
CA GLN A 13 9.89 -19.81 -27.50
C GLN A 13 11.20 -19.10 -27.18
N VAL A 14 11.20 -17.75 -27.19
CA VAL A 14 12.38 -16.96 -26.77
C VAL A 14 12.67 -17.21 -25.30
N VAL A 15 11.69 -17.16 -24.43
CA VAL A 15 11.88 -17.40 -22.98
C VAL A 15 12.35 -18.84 -22.72
N THR A 16 11.70 -19.84 -23.33
CA THR A 16 12.16 -21.24 -23.26
C THR A 16 13.62 -21.38 -23.70
N ARG A 17 13.99 -20.70 -24.79
CA ARG A 17 15.37 -20.73 -25.30
C ARG A 17 16.38 -20.04 -24.36
N LEU A 18 16.00 -18.92 -23.76
CA LEU A 18 16.83 -18.21 -22.76
C LEU A 18 17.09 -19.08 -21.53
N ARG A 19 16.10 -19.88 -21.10
CA ARG A 19 16.18 -20.74 -19.92
C ARG A 19 16.76 -22.14 -20.20
N ALA A 20 16.97 -22.51 -21.47
CA ALA A 20 17.56 -23.79 -21.86
C ALA A 20 18.96 -24.01 -21.25
N GLU A 21 19.43 -25.27 -21.26
CA GLU A 21 20.73 -25.66 -20.66
C GLU A 21 21.92 -24.85 -21.21
N ASP A 22 21.90 -24.56 -22.51
CA ASP A 22 22.85 -23.74 -23.25
C ASP A 22 22.32 -22.32 -23.55
N GLY A 23 21.32 -21.85 -22.79
CA GLY A 23 20.70 -20.52 -22.93
C GLY A 23 21.47 -19.43 -22.18
N CYS A 24 20.73 -18.43 -21.74
CA CYS A 24 21.29 -17.31 -20.95
C CYS A 24 21.57 -17.74 -19.50
N PRO A 25 22.82 -17.64 -19.02
CA PRO A 25 23.14 -18.02 -17.64
C PRO A 25 22.36 -17.27 -16.58
N TRP A 26 21.95 -16.04 -16.88
CA TRP A 26 21.13 -15.21 -15.99
C TRP A 26 19.69 -15.68 -15.94
N ASP A 27 19.04 -15.84 -17.09
CA ASP A 27 17.61 -16.22 -17.17
C ASP A 27 17.39 -17.65 -16.68
N LYS A 28 18.33 -18.55 -16.94
CA LYS A 28 18.26 -19.96 -16.52
C LYS A 28 18.15 -20.15 -15.02
N ILE A 29 18.80 -19.31 -14.21
CA ILE A 29 18.83 -19.46 -12.75
C ILE A 29 17.66 -18.74 -12.04
N GLN A 30 16.84 -18.00 -12.78
CA GLN A 30 15.71 -17.29 -12.19
C GLN A 30 14.67 -18.25 -11.63
N THR A 31 14.08 -17.84 -10.51
CA THR A 31 13.00 -18.54 -9.79
C THR A 31 11.83 -17.59 -9.60
N HIS A 32 10.67 -18.11 -9.20
CA HIS A 32 9.54 -17.26 -8.80
C HIS A 32 9.93 -16.22 -7.76
N GLU A 33 10.78 -16.60 -6.81
CA GLU A 33 11.23 -15.71 -5.73
C GLU A 33 12.18 -14.62 -6.23
N SER A 34 13.15 -14.98 -7.09
CA SER A 34 14.15 -14.02 -7.59
C SER A 34 13.54 -12.97 -8.53
N LEU A 35 12.40 -13.26 -9.18
CA LEU A 35 11.71 -12.35 -10.10
C LEU A 35 10.64 -11.46 -9.43
N LYS A 36 10.42 -11.58 -8.12
CA LYS A 36 9.50 -10.68 -7.39
C LYS A 36 9.83 -9.19 -7.56
N PRO A 37 11.12 -8.76 -7.43
CA PRO A 37 11.48 -7.36 -7.63
C PRO A 37 11.12 -6.83 -9.01
N GLU A 38 11.48 -7.57 -10.07
CA GLU A 38 11.21 -7.20 -11.46
C GLU A 38 9.70 -7.12 -11.72
N CYS A 39 8.93 -8.10 -11.26
CA CYS A 39 7.49 -8.11 -11.47
C CYS A 39 6.79 -6.87 -10.92
N ILE A 40 7.17 -6.40 -9.72
CA ILE A 40 6.57 -5.20 -9.12
C ILE A 40 7.15 -3.91 -9.73
N GLU A 41 8.40 -3.93 -10.17
CA GLU A 41 9.06 -2.80 -10.84
C GLU A 41 8.40 -2.52 -12.19
N GLU A 42 8.24 -3.53 -13.05
CA GLU A 42 7.56 -3.39 -14.34
C GLU A 42 6.10 -2.92 -14.18
N ALA A 43 5.39 -3.40 -13.17
CA ALA A 43 4.06 -2.89 -12.87
C ALA A 43 4.05 -1.41 -12.50
N ALA A 44 5.07 -0.92 -11.79
CA ALA A 44 5.21 0.51 -11.48
C ALA A 44 5.60 1.34 -12.72
N GLU A 45 6.42 0.79 -13.62
CA GLU A 45 6.81 1.44 -14.87
C GLU A 45 5.66 1.56 -15.84
N VAL A 46 4.74 0.59 -15.89
CA VAL A 46 3.45 0.75 -16.58
C VAL A 46 2.67 1.97 -16.08
N ILE A 47 2.64 2.23 -14.78
CA ILE A 47 2.00 3.44 -14.22
C ILE A 47 2.72 4.70 -14.73
N GLY A 48 4.06 4.68 -14.79
CA GLY A 48 4.87 5.74 -15.39
C GLY A 48 4.50 5.99 -16.85
N GLY A 49 4.42 4.95 -17.66
CA GLY A 49 4.01 5.00 -19.07
C GLY A 49 2.60 5.59 -19.28
N ILE A 50 1.64 5.24 -18.39
CA ILE A 50 0.29 5.82 -18.39
C ILE A 50 0.36 7.33 -18.11
N ASN A 51 1.18 7.76 -17.14
CA ASN A 51 1.32 9.16 -16.80
C ASN A 51 1.96 9.97 -17.95
N ILE A 52 3.00 9.43 -18.59
CA ILE A 52 3.62 10.03 -19.80
C ILE A 52 2.59 10.16 -20.92
N TRP A 53 1.85 9.09 -21.21
CA TRP A 53 0.81 9.15 -22.25
C TRP A 53 -0.26 10.21 -21.94
N LYS A 54 -0.74 10.28 -20.71
CA LYS A 54 -1.74 11.29 -20.29
C LYS A 54 -1.24 12.74 -20.47
N GLN A 55 0.03 12.97 -20.20
CA GLN A 55 0.62 14.31 -20.26
C GLN A 55 1.05 14.73 -21.66
N THR A 56 1.53 13.79 -22.46
CA THR A 56 2.19 14.08 -23.74
C THR A 56 1.43 13.57 -24.96
N GLY A 57 0.49 12.66 -24.80
CA GLY A 57 -0.17 11.92 -25.89
C GLY A 57 0.71 10.82 -26.52
N ASN A 58 1.96 10.65 -26.07
CA ASN A 58 2.87 9.63 -26.58
C ASN A 58 2.72 8.32 -25.78
N ALA A 59 2.38 7.22 -26.44
CA ALA A 59 2.14 5.92 -25.84
C ALA A 59 3.30 4.90 -26.05
N GLU A 60 4.43 5.32 -26.64
CA GLU A 60 5.53 4.39 -26.94
C GLU A 60 6.12 3.75 -25.68
N ASN A 61 6.35 4.55 -24.63
CA ASN A 61 6.83 4.03 -23.34
C ASN A 61 5.79 3.10 -22.69
N LEU A 62 4.50 3.45 -22.69
CA LEU A 62 3.45 2.55 -22.18
C LEU A 62 3.43 1.21 -22.92
N LYS A 63 3.67 1.21 -24.22
CA LYS A 63 3.75 -0.03 -25.02
C LYS A 63 4.97 -0.87 -24.60
N GLU A 64 6.10 -0.25 -24.36
CA GLU A 64 7.34 -0.88 -23.90
C GLU A 64 7.11 -1.56 -22.54
N GLU A 65 6.65 -0.79 -21.53
CA GLU A 65 6.45 -1.29 -20.16
C GLU A 65 5.38 -2.42 -20.08
N LEU A 66 4.35 -2.36 -20.93
CA LEU A 66 3.39 -3.47 -21.06
C LEU A 66 4.06 -4.73 -21.65
N GLY A 67 5.05 -4.58 -22.50
CA GLY A 67 5.87 -5.68 -23.03
C GLY A 67 6.72 -6.32 -21.92
N ASP A 68 7.35 -5.51 -21.09
CA ASP A 68 8.22 -5.97 -20.00
C ASP A 68 7.41 -6.65 -18.90
N LEU A 69 6.25 -6.10 -18.55
CA LEU A 69 5.31 -6.79 -17.65
C LEU A 69 4.79 -8.11 -18.22
N LEU A 70 4.53 -8.19 -19.55
CA LEU A 70 4.15 -9.44 -20.21
C LEU A 70 5.29 -10.46 -20.16
N LEU A 71 6.55 -10.02 -20.32
CA LEU A 71 7.71 -10.89 -20.20
C LEU A 71 7.76 -11.54 -18.79
N GLN A 72 7.49 -10.80 -17.72
CA GLN A 72 7.43 -11.36 -16.36
C GLN A 72 6.39 -12.49 -16.26
N ILE A 73 5.20 -12.29 -16.87
CA ILE A 73 4.16 -13.31 -16.87
C ILE A 73 4.62 -14.58 -17.60
N VAL A 74 5.27 -14.42 -18.75
CA VAL A 74 5.77 -15.56 -19.56
C VAL A 74 6.92 -16.28 -18.85
N MET A 75 7.83 -15.53 -18.19
CA MET A 75 8.93 -16.10 -17.38
C MET A 75 8.39 -16.94 -16.21
N HIS A 76 7.44 -16.40 -15.45
CA HIS A 76 6.81 -17.16 -14.36
C HIS A 76 6.07 -18.41 -14.86
N ALA A 77 5.40 -18.32 -16.01
CA ALA A 77 4.70 -19.48 -16.60
C ALA A 77 5.69 -20.56 -17.09
N GLU A 78 6.83 -20.17 -17.66
CA GLU A 78 7.88 -21.11 -18.08
C GLU A 78 8.52 -21.81 -16.87
N ILE A 79 8.83 -21.06 -15.78
CA ILE A 79 9.34 -21.65 -14.53
C ILE A 79 8.33 -22.66 -13.98
N ALA A 80 7.04 -22.32 -13.95
CA ALA A 80 6.00 -23.21 -13.48
C ALA A 80 5.85 -24.48 -14.34
N GLU A 81 6.01 -24.36 -15.66
CA GLU A 81 6.01 -25.50 -16.59
C GLU A 81 7.22 -26.42 -16.35
N GLU A 82 8.41 -25.85 -16.12
CA GLU A 82 9.62 -26.61 -15.74
C GLU A 82 9.44 -27.36 -14.42
N GLU A 83 8.69 -26.77 -13.47
CA GLU A 83 8.36 -27.38 -12.17
C GLU A 83 7.17 -28.35 -12.24
N GLY A 84 6.50 -28.49 -13.39
CA GLY A 84 5.35 -29.34 -13.58
C GLY A 84 4.08 -28.89 -12.87
N LEU A 85 3.94 -27.57 -12.65
CA LEU A 85 2.80 -26.97 -11.93
C LEU A 85 1.66 -26.57 -12.89
N PHE A 86 1.95 -25.70 -13.85
CA PHE A 86 1.03 -25.22 -14.89
C PHE A 86 1.83 -24.57 -16.04
N ASP A 87 1.19 -24.33 -17.18
CA ASP A 87 1.76 -23.67 -18.34
C ASP A 87 1.09 -22.31 -18.64
N LEU A 88 1.66 -21.57 -19.62
CA LEU A 88 1.12 -20.28 -20.06
C LEU A 88 -0.31 -20.39 -20.63
N GLY A 89 -0.63 -21.52 -21.28
CA GLY A 89 -1.97 -21.78 -21.79
C GLY A 89 -3.01 -21.88 -20.69
N GLU A 90 -2.67 -22.53 -19.58
CA GLU A 90 -3.52 -22.66 -18.40
C GLU A 90 -3.71 -21.31 -17.71
N VAL A 91 -2.67 -20.46 -17.64
CA VAL A 91 -2.78 -19.08 -17.14
C VAL A 91 -3.78 -18.27 -17.97
N MET A 92 -3.63 -18.29 -19.30
CA MET A 92 -4.52 -17.59 -20.20
C MET A 92 -5.96 -18.12 -20.16
N HIS A 93 -6.12 -19.44 -20.16
CA HIS A 93 -7.43 -20.08 -20.06
C HIS A 93 -8.11 -19.68 -18.73
N GLY A 94 -7.40 -19.77 -17.61
CA GLY A 94 -7.93 -19.44 -16.29
C GLY A 94 -8.46 -18.01 -16.18
N ILE A 95 -7.73 -17.01 -16.72
CA ILE A 95 -8.20 -15.62 -16.70
C ILE A 95 -9.34 -15.39 -17.68
N THR A 96 -9.34 -16.03 -18.84
CA THR A 96 -10.40 -15.95 -19.85
C THR A 96 -11.73 -16.45 -19.27
N GLU A 97 -11.74 -17.65 -18.72
CA GLU A 97 -12.93 -18.24 -18.08
C GLU A 97 -13.42 -17.41 -16.91
N LYS A 98 -12.50 -16.86 -16.10
CA LYS A 98 -12.85 -15.95 -15.02
C LYS A 98 -13.55 -14.69 -15.54
N MET A 99 -13.09 -14.08 -16.62
CA MET A 99 -13.70 -12.88 -17.19
C MET A 99 -15.07 -13.17 -17.80
N ILE A 100 -15.22 -14.27 -18.54
CA ILE A 100 -16.52 -14.71 -19.06
C ILE A 100 -17.52 -14.90 -17.92
N ARG A 101 -17.16 -15.68 -16.92
CA ARG A 101 -18.03 -15.98 -15.77
C ARG A 101 -18.42 -14.73 -14.96
N ARG A 102 -17.52 -13.75 -14.83
CA ARG A 102 -17.80 -12.49 -14.11
C ARG A 102 -18.63 -11.49 -14.91
N HIS A 103 -18.82 -11.71 -16.21
CA HIS A 103 -19.56 -10.81 -17.10
C HIS A 103 -20.68 -11.55 -17.87
N PRO A 104 -21.59 -12.26 -17.16
CA PRO A 104 -22.63 -13.04 -17.83
C PRO A 104 -23.54 -12.16 -18.70
N GLN A 105 -23.73 -10.89 -18.32
CA GLN A 105 -24.48 -9.91 -19.11
C GLN A 105 -23.86 -9.59 -20.48
N VAL A 106 -22.58 -9.91 -20.68
CA VAL A 106 -21.87 -9.68 -21.96
C VAL A 106 -21.81 -10.97 -22.79
N PHE A 107 -21.56 -12.11 -22.12
CA PHE A 107 -21.26 -13.38 -22.79
C PHE A 107 -22.46 -14.33 -22.84
N GLU A 108 -23.43 -14.18 -21.95
CA GLU A 108 -24.68 -14.93 -21.94
C GLU A 108 -25.84 -13.99 -22.32
N LYS A 109 -26.88 -14.51 -22.98
CA LYS A 109 -28.09 -13.73 -23.32
C LYS A 109 -28.91 -13.44 -22.06
N SER A 110 -28.41 -12.64 -21.16
CA SER A 110 -29.06 -12.29 -19.90
C SER A 110 -29.45 -10.81 -19.83
N GLN A 111 -30.39 -10.52 -18.93
CA GLN A 111 -31.16 -9.29 -18.74
C GLN A 111 -30.36 -7.98 -18.85
N ASN A 112 -31.02 -6.92 -19.32
CA ASN A 112 -30.53 -5.54 -19.23
C ASN A 112 -30.49 -5.12 -17.75
N LEU A 113 -29.36 -5.35 -17.09
CA LEU A 113 -29.11 -4.89 -15.73
C LEU A 113 -28.60 -3.44 -15.75
N ASP A 114 -28.98 -2.65 -14.76
CA ASP A 114 -28.38 -1.33 -14.55
C ASP A 114 -26.95 -1.44 -13.98
N SER A 115 -26.26 -0.32 -13.80
CA SER A 115 -24.85 -0.31 -13.36
C SER A 115 -24.68 -0.82 -11.90
N GLU A 116 -25.66 -0.60 -11.05
CA GLU A 116 -25.62 -1.07 -9.65
C GLU A 116 -25.89 -2.56 -9.54
N GLU A 117 -26.86 -3.06 -10.30
CA GLU A 117 -27.17 -4.49 -10.39
C GLU A 117 -25.99 -5.28 -10.95
N ARG A 118 -25.30 -4.76 -11.98
CA ARG A 118 -24.07 -5.35 -12.52
C ARG A 118 -22.97 -5.43 -11.46
N LYS A 119 -22.76 -4.38 -10.69
CA LYS A 119 -21.77 -4.34 -9.60
C LYS A 119 -22.09 -5.38 -8.52
N LYS A 120 -23.35 -5.48 -8.10
CA LYS A 120 -23.81 -6.49 -7.14
C LYS A 120 -23.61 -7.92 -7.65
N GLN A 121 -23.97 -8.18 -8.91
CA GLN A 121 -23.79 -9.48 -9.55
C GLN A 121 -22.29 -9.84 -9.57
N TRP A 122 -21.44 -8.92 -10.01
CA TRP A 122 -20.00 -9.12 -10.06
C TRP A 122 -19.38 -9.43 -8.68
N GLU A 123 -19.77 -8.68 -7.62
CA GLU A 123 -19.32 -8.94 -6.25
C GLU A 123 -19.83 -10.29 -5.74
N THR A 124 -21.07 -10.67 -6.06
CA THR A 124 -21.63 -11.98 -5.67
C THR A 124 -20.82 -13.12 -6.29
N ILE A 125 -20.53 -13.04 -7.60
CA ILE A 125 -19.73 -14.06 -8.30
C ILE A 125 -18.33 -14.12 -7.69
N LYS A 126 -17.70 -12.97 -7.43
CA LYS A 126 -16.36 -12.88 -6.81
C LYS A 126 -16.32 -13.48 -5.40
N GLN A 127 -17.39 -13.30 -4.62
CA GLN A 127 -17.50 -13.94 -3.30
C GLN A 127 -17.65 -15.46 -3.41
N GLN A 128 -18.42 -15.95 -4.37
CA GLN A 128 -18.56 -17.39 -4.62
C GLN A 128 -17.23 -18.04 -5.02
N GLU A 129 -16.43 -17.36 -5.86
CA GLU A 129 -15.10 -17.83 -6.27
C GLU A 129 -14.09 -17.91 -5.11
N LYS A 130 -14.28 -17.10 -4.06
CA LYS A 130 -13.43 -17.11 -2.86
C LYS A 130 -13.82 -18.21 -1.86
N LYS A 131 -15.01 -18.78 -2.00
CA LYS A 131 -15.48 -19.82 -1.07
C LYS A 131 -14.57 -21.02 -1.07
N GLY A 132 -14.05 -21.40 0.11
CA GLY A 132 -13.05 -22.46 0.29
C GLY A 132 -11.60 -22.04 -0.02
N LYS A 133 -11.39 -20.75 -0.34
CA LYS A 133 -10.06 -20.16 -0.60
C LYS A 133 -9.76 -18.98 0.35
N GLU A 134 -10.51 -18.88 1.43
CA GLU A 134 -10.41 -17.76 2.40
C GLU A 134 -9.00 -17.68 3.02
N TRP A 135 -8.34 -18.82 3.16
CA TRP A 135 -6.97 -18.92 3.66
C TRP A 135 -5.95 -18.08 2.85
N MET A 136 -6.20 -17.89 1.54
CA MET A 136 -5.31 -17.09 0.69
C MET A 136 -5.24 -15.62 1.14
N ALA A 137 -6.33 -15.10 1.75
CA ALA A 137 -6.38 -13.72 2.20
C ALA A 137 -5.38 -13.42 3.34
N ALA A 138 -4.94 -14.44 4.08
CA ALA A 138 -3.97 -14.27 5.16
C ALA A 138 -2.57 -13.89 4.67
N TYR A 139 -2.24 -14.19 3.40
CA TYR A 139 -0.93 -13.88 2.80
C TYR A 139 -0.87 -12.50 2.13
N LEU A 140 -2.01 -11.84 1.88
CA LEU A 140 -2.05 -10.56 1.18
C LEU A 140 -1.42 -9.38 1.96
N PRO A 141 -1.61 -9.24 3.29
CA PRO A 141 -1.00 -8.15 4.03
C PRO A 141 0.52 -8.17 3.93
N ASP A 142 1.14 -9.33 4.10
CA ASP A 142 2.59 -9.50 4.00
C ASP A 142 3.09 -9.24 2.59
N ALA A 143 2.36 -9.69 1.55
CA ALA A 143 2.71 -9.45 0.16
C ALA A 143 2.66 -7.95 -0.21
N PHE A 144 1.72 -7.17 0.35
CA PHE A 144 1.69 -5.73 0.15
C PHE A 144 2.87 -5.02 0.82
N GLU A 145 3.24 -5.43 2.03
CA GLU A 145 4.38 -4.85 2.71
C GLU A 145 5.70 -5.22 2.02
N GLU A 146 5.86 -6.47 1.57
CA GLU A 146 6.98 -6.90 0.75
C GLU A 146 7.07 -6.09 -0.55
N SER A 147 5.96 -5.90 -1.27
CA SER A 147 5.92 -5.12 -2.51
C SER A 147 6.37 -3.67 -2.28
N LYS A 148 5.99 -3.05 -1.18
CA LYS A 148 6.42 -1.70 -0.79
C LYS A 148 7.94 -1.64 -0.59
N GLN A 149 8.50 -2.63 0.11
CA GLN A 149 9.95 -2.72 0.34
C GLN A 149 10.73 -2.93 -0.97
N LEU A 150 10.22 -3.77 -1.87
CA LEU A 150 10.80 -4.01 -3.19
C LEU A 150 10.78 -2.74 -4.05
N LEU A 151 9.69 -1.98 -4.05
CA LEU A 151 9.60 -0.69 -4.77
C LEU A 151 10.58 0.36 -4.21
N GLU A 152 10.75 0.45 -2.89
CA GLU A 152 11.73 1.36 -2.30
C GLU A 152 13.17 0.94 -2.68
N ALA A 153 13.47 -0.36 -2.72
CA ALA A 153 14.75 -0.88 -3.19
C ALA A 153 14.98 -0.53 -4.68
N ALA A 154 13.96 -0.66 -5.53
CA ALA A 154 14.02 -0.29 -6.95
C ALA A 154 14.28 1.21 -7.14
N LYS A 155 13.55 2.07 -6.42
CA LYS A 155 13.79 3.53 -6.44
C LYS A 155 15.24 3.87 -6.09
N LYS A 156 15.77 3.25 -5.04
CA LYS A 156 17.17 3.45 -4.62
C LYS A 156 18.15 2.99 -5.70
N ARG A 157 17.94 1.82 -6.30
CA ARG A 157 18.78 1.26 -7.38
C ARG A 157 18.79 2.16 -8.63
N LYS A 158 17.62 2.71 -8.99
CA LYS A 158 17.45 3.62 -10.14
C LYS A 158 17.88 5.07 -9.85
N GLY A 159 18.35 5.38 -8.65
CA GLY A 159 18.76 6.74 -8.26
C GLY A 159 17.61 7.71 -8.07
N PHE A 160 16.36 7.21 -7.95
CA PHE A 160 15.18 8.02 -7.66
C PHE A 160 14.99 8.28 -6.16
N ASP A 161 15.93 7.82 -5.34
CA ASP A 161 15.96 8.13 -3.91
C ASP A 161 16.29 9.62 -3.73
N LEU A 162 15.23 10.43 -3.67
CA LEU A 162 15.31 11.87 -3.50
C LEU A 162 15.63 12.24 -2.04
N LYS A 163 16.67 11.64 -1.48
CA LYS A 163 17.24 12.12 -0.21
C LYS A 163 17.70 13.57 -0.38
N LYS A 164 16.82 14.50 -0.04
CA LYS A 164 17.10 15.94 -0.12
C LYS A 164 17.97 16.46 1.03
N GLY A 165 18.54 15.59 1.88
CA GLY A 165 19.33 16.01 3.04
C GLY A 165 19.95 14.82 3.80
N LEU A 166 20.55 15.15 4.95
CA LEU A 166 21.14 14.15 5.87
C LEU A 166 20.08 13.48 6.78
N VAL A 167 18.81 13.92 6.70
CA VAL A 167 17.72 13.47 7.56
C VAL A 167 16.70 12.73 6.72
N ASP A 168 16.34 11.52 7.13
CA ASP A 168 15.36 10.65 6.44
C ASP A 168 13.91 10.93 6.85
N GLY A 169 13.70 11.64 7.99
CA GLY A 169 12.38 11.95 8.54
C GLY A 169 12.40 12.01 10.06
N ILE A 170 11.22 12.17 10.66
CA ILE A 170 11.06 12.06 12.12
C ILE A 170 10.92 10.58 12.48
N HIS A 171 11.89 10.04 13.26
CA HIS A 171 11.83 8.65 13.71
C HIS A 171 10.79 8.46 14.83
N HIS A 172 10.83 9.31 15.83
CA HIS A 172 9.87 9.27 16.96
C HIS A 172 9.66 10.65 17.59
N VAL A 173 8.54 10.78 18.26
CA VAL A 173 8.25 11.83 19.25
C VAL A 173 8.29 11.19 20.62
N SER A 174 9.02 11.76 21.56
CA SER A 174 9.16 11.23 22.92
C SER A 174 8.39 12.08 23.93
N MET A 175 7.66 11.41 24.81
CA MET A 175 6.90 12.00 25.91
C MET A 175 7.35 11.40 27.25
N LYS A 176 7.31 12.18 28.32
CA LYS A 176 7.61 11.72 29.67
C LYS A 176 6.44 11.99 30.60
N CYS A 177 6.00 10.95 31.27
CA CYS A 177 4.98 11.02 32.33
C CYS A 177 5.66 11.11 33.69
N CYS A 178 5.12 11.95 34.56
CA CYS A 178 5.69 12.18 35.90
C CYS A 178 5.23 11.14 36.92
N ASN A 179 4.21 10.34 36.61
CA ASN A 179 3.65 9.31 37.48
C ASN A 179 2.90 8.23 36.69
N GLU A 180 2.54 7.16 37.40
CA GLU A 180 1.83 6.01 36.79
C GLU A 180 0.41 6.36 36.30
N GLU A 181 -0.26 7.35 36.90
CA GLU A 181 -1.60 7.76 36.49
C GLU A 181 -1.54 8.47 35.15
N GLU A 182 -0.61 9.40 34.95
CA GLU A 182 -0.34 10.03 33.64
C GLU A 182 0.02 8.99 32.58
N TYR A 183 0.89 8.05 32.92
CA TYR A 183 1.30 6.99 32.01
C TYR A 183 0.12 6.10 31.57
N ALA A 184 -0.72 5.69 32.52
CA ALA A 184 -1.91 4.91 32.22
C ALA A 184 -2.88 5.68 31.31
N GLU A 185 -3.05 6.99 31.55
CA GLU A 185 -3.92 7.85 30.74
C GLU A 185 -3.37 8.09 29.33
N VAL A 186 -2.04 8.25 29.19
CA VAL A 186 -1.38 8.33 27.88
C VAL A 186 -1.60 7.05 27.07
N LEU A 187 -1.41 5.87 27.69
CA LEU A 187 -1.66 4.61 27.02
C LEU A 187 -3.13 4.40 26.67
N ARG A 188 -4.03 4.80 27.57
CA ARG A 188 -5.47 4.78 27.29
C ARG A 188 -5.79 5.62 26.05
N PHE A 189 -5.25 6.82 25.95
CA PHE A 189 -5.49 7.71 24.80
C PHE A 189 -4.91 7.16 23.49
N TYR A 190 -3.61 6.95 23.43
CA TYR A 190 -2.95 6.59 22.17
C TYR A 190 -3.21 5.14 21.74
N ARG A 191 -3.17 4.19 22.68
CA ARG A 191 -3.35 2.77 22.39
C ARG A 191 -4.82 2.38 22.30
N ASP A 192 -5.64 2.73 23.31
CA ASP A 192 -6.98 2.16 23.43
C ASP A 192 -8.04 2.98 22.66
N ILE A 193 -7.92 4.32 22.62
CA ILE A 193 -8.86 5.21 21.91
C ILE A 193 -8.44 5.39 20.46
N LEU A 194 -7.18 5.74 20.21
CA LEU A 194 -6.68 5.95 18.83
C LEU A 194 -6.22 4.67 18.14
N GLY A 195 -6.15 3.54 18.85
CA GLY A 195 -5.81 2.24 18.28
C GLY A 195 -4.35 2.09 17.85
N ILE A 196 -3.43 2.91 18.36
CA ILE A 196 -2.01 2.86 17.99
C ILE A 196 -1.34 1.69 18.72
N PRO A 197 -0.85 0.64 18.04
CA PRO A 197 -0.32 -0.55 18.69
C PRO A 197 1.01 -0.30 19.39
N VAL A 198 1.19 -0.92 20.55
CA VAL A 198 2.50 -1.01 21.22
C VAL A 198 3.33 -2.07 20.52
N ILE A 199 4.48 -1.69 19.98
CA ILE A 199 5.41 -2.59 19.27
C ILE A 199 6.65 -2.95 20.09
N ARG A 200 6.98 -2.15 21.12
CA ARG A 200 8.10 -2.41 22.04
C ARG A 200 7.74 -1.93 23.45
N SER A 201 8.29 -2.62 24.44
CA SER A 201 8.19 -2.20 25.84
C SER A 201 9.49 -2.51 26.59
N TRP A 202 9.82 -1.69 27.58
CA TRP A 202 10.94 -1.87 28.48
C TRP A 202 10.54 -1.42 29.89
N LYS A 203 11.45 -1.48 30.83
CA LYS A 203 11.15 -1.30 32.27
C LYS A 203 10.38 0.00 32.59
N ASN A 204 10.73 1.09 31.92
CA ASN A 204 10.22 2.45 32.21
C ASN A 204 9.62 3.13 30.97
N GLY A 205 9.10 2.36 30.02
CA GLY A 205 8.45 2.96 28.84
C GLY A 205 7.97 1.98 27.80
N VAL A 206 7.31 2.52 26.77
CA VAL A 206 6.81 1.81 25.59
C VAL A 206 7.03 2.63 24.33
N MET A 207 6.89 1.97 23.19
CA MET A 207 6.92 2.58 21.88
C MET A 207 5.71 2.11 21.10
N LEU A 208 4.92 3.06 20.59
CA LEU A 208 3.73 2.82 19.78
C LEU A 208 4.02 3.18 18.33
N ASP A 209 3.48 2.41 17.39
CA ASP A 209 3.71 2.58 15.95
C ASP A 209 2.51 3.24 15.26
N THR A 210 2.69 4.46 14.75
CA THR A 210 1.66 5.18 13.97
C THR A 210 1.59 4.73 12.50
N GLY A 211 2.45 3.80 12.09
CA GLY A 211 2.59 3.37 10.69
C GLY A 211 3.52 4.24 9.84
N SER A 212 3.87 5.46 10.30
CA SER A 212 4.78 6.37 9.60
C SER A 212 5.80 7.04 10.53
N GLY A 213 5.79 6.69 11.81
CA GLY A 213 6.68 7.17 12.85
C GLY A 213 6.24 6.59 14.19
N LEU A 214 7.01 6.85 15.24
CA LEU A 214 6.78 6.24 16.53
C LEU A 214 6.46 7.27 17.59
N LEU A 215 5.62 6.89 18.56
CA LEU A 215 5.45 7.59 19.83
C LEU A 215 6.16 6.80 20.92
N GLU A 216 7.12 7.43 21.59
CA GLU A 216 7.86 6.87 22.72
C GLU A 216 7.36 7.48 24.00
N VAL A 217 6.97 6.68 24.98
CA VAL A 217 6.38 7.14 26.23
C VAL A 217 7.15 6.56 27.41
N PHE A 218 7.69 7.41 28.24
CA PHE A 218 8.45 7.06 29.44
C PHE A 218 7.68 7.35 30.73
N THR A 219 8.04 6.61 31.81
CA THR A 219 7.49 6.78 33.17
C THR A 219 8.40 7.54 34.10
N ASP A 220 9.54 8.07 33.64
CA ASP A 220 10.61 8.67 34.46
C ASP A 220 10.70 10.20 34.34
N GLY A 221 9.58 10.87 34.08
CA GLY A 221 9.50 12.33 34.14
C GLY A 221 9.60 12.85 35.55
N GLU A 222 10.38 13.92 35.78
CA GLU A 222 10.59 14.53 37.10
C GLU A 222 9.65 15.70 37.34
N GLU A 223 9.29 16.47 36.32
CA GLU A 223 8.43 17.67 36.41
C GLU A 223 7.56 17.81 35.16
N ALA A 224 6.38 18.40 35.32
CA ALA A 224 5.54 18.79 34.18
C ALA A 224 6.25 19.86 33.33
N LEU A 225 6.51 19.57 32.08
CA LEU A 225 7.19 20.48 31.16
C LEU A 225 6.32 21.71 30.87
N SER A 226 6.88 22.92 31.02
CA SER A 226 6.25 24.14 30.52
C SER A 226 6.16 24.14 28.98
N LYS A 227 5.28 25.01 28.42
CA LYS A 227 5.13 25.15 26.95
C LYS A 227 6.49 25.35 26.27
N GLY A 228 6.85 24.42 25.38
CA GLY A 228 8.08 24.47 24.58
C GLY A 228 7.89 25.19 23.23
N VAL A 229 8.96 25.23 22.42
CA VAL A 229 8.94 25.78 21.05
C VAL A 229 8.14 24.90 20.07
N ILE A 230 7.99 23.61 20.36
CA ILE A 230 7.11 22.72 19.63
C ILE A 230 5.68 22.97 20.08
N ARG A 231 4.85 23.47 19.17
CA ARG A 231 3.48 23.88 19.45
C ARG A 231 2.52 22.70 19.47
N HIS A 232 2.59 21.86 18.44
CA HIS A 232 1.78 20.65 18.27
C HIS A 232 2.54 19.64 17.42
N PHE A 233 2.01 18.43 17.38
CA PHE A 233 2.34 17.45 16.33
C PHE A 233 1.06 17.00 15.63
N ALA A 234 1.18 16.66 14.34
CA ALA A 234 0.06 16.22 13.53
C ALA A 234 0.08 14.71 13.32
N LEU A 235 -1.07 14.07 13.54
CA LEU A 235 -1.33 12.68 13.17
C LEU A 235 -2.02 12.66 11.80
N ALA A 236 -1.41 12.02 10.83
CA ALA A 236 -2.02 11.78 9.53
C ALA A 236 -3.15 10.75 9.69
N VAL A 237 -4.37 11.09 9.25
CA VAL A 237 -5.55 10.25 9.40
C VAL A 237 -6.37 10.25 8.11
N SER A 238 -7.13 9.18 7.88
CA SER A 238 -8.07 9.10 6.75
C SER A 238 -9.43 9.72 7.04
N ASP A 239 -9.81 9.86 8.32
CA ASP A 239 -11.10 10.40 8.76
C ASP A 239 -10.93 11.22 10.04
N VAL A 240 -10.86 12.54 9.88
CA VAL A 240 -10.73 13.52 10.97
C VAL A 240 -11.97 13.53 11.86
N ASP A 241 -13.16 13.39 11.28
CA ASP A 241 -14.43 13.44 12.03
C ASP A 241 -14.58 12.23 12.95
N ALA A 242 -14.20 11.04 12.48
CA ALA A 242 -14.20 9.83 13.30
C ALA A 242 -13.22 9.94 14.47
N CYS A 243 -12.00 10.45 14.24
CA CYS A 243 -11.01 10.67 15.30
C CYS A 243 -11.53 11.64 16.36
N ILE A 244 -12.10 12.78 15.95
CA ILE A 244 -12.64 13.78 16.88
C ILE A 244 -13.85 13.24 17.64
N THR A 245 -14.69 12.42 17.03
CA THR A 245 -15.82 11.77 17.72
C THR A 245 -15.29 10.87 18.83
N ALA A 246 -14.32 10.00 18.55
CA ALA A 246 -13.73 9.10 19.55
C ALA A 246 -13.06 9.86 20.70
N VAL A 247 -12.30 10.92 20.39
CA VAL A 247 -11.64 11.78 21.38
C VAL A 247 -12.65 12.46 22.29
N ARG A 248 -13.74 13.01 21.72
CA ARG A 248 -14.80 13.68 22.47
C ARG A 248 -15.59 12.72 23.36
N GLU A 249 -15.96 11.54 22.84
CA GLU A 249 -16.63 10.50 23.62
C GLU A 249 -15.78 10.00 24.77
N ALA A 250 -14.46 10.03 24.62
CA ALA A 250 -13.51 9.69 25.68
C ALA A 250 -13.28 10.80 26.71
N GLY A 251 -13.88 11.99 26.51
CA GLY A 251 -13.86 13.11 27.47
C GLY A 251 -12.71 14.09 27.30
N TYR A 252 -11.95 14.03 26.21
CA TYR A 252 -10.85 14.98 25.95
C TYR A 252 -11.34 16.27 25.30
N GLU A 253 -10.63 17.37 25.53
CA GLU A 253 -10.94 18.69 25.01
C GLU A 253 -10.65 18.76 23.50
N VAL A 254 -11.68 19.07 22.71
CA VAL A 254 -11.56 19.45 21.29
C VAL A 254 -11.65 20.98 21.23
N PHE A 255 -10.56 21.66 20.84
CA PHE A 255 -10.51 23.12 20.81
C PHE A 255 -10.53 23.71 19.40
N ILE A 256 -10.32 22.88 18.35
CA ILE A 256 -10.61 23.22 16.96
C ILE A 256 -11.44 22.09 16.35
N GLU A 257 -12.67 22.40 15.99
CA GLU A 257 -13.60 21.47 15.36
C GLU A 257 -13.16 21.09 13.94
N PRO A 258 -13.55 19.90 13.44
CA PRO A 258 -13.25 19.47 12.09
C PRO A 258 -13.64 20.52 11.05
N LYS A 259 -12.69 20.96 10.26
CA LYS A 259 -12.93 21.95 9.20
C LYS A 259 -12.01 21.71 8.00
N ASP A 260 -12.54 22.10 6.85
CA ASP A 260 -11.75 22.14 5.61
C ASP A 260 -10.95 23.43 5.54
N ILE A 261 -9.72 23.31 5.13
CA ILE A 261 -8.80 24.43 4.88
C ILE A 261 -8.13 24.27 3.52
N VAL A 262 -7.63 25.36 2.99
CA VAL A 262 -6.69 25.35 1.88
C VAL A 262 -5.42 26.05 2.35
N ILE A 263 -4.31 25.30 2.39
CA ILE A 263 -2.99 25.87 2.70
C ILE A 263 -2.50 26.57 1.45
N ALA A 264 -2.23 27.87 1.55
CA ALA A 264 -1.77 28.71 0.46
C ALA A 264 -0.29 28.41 0.09
N SER A 265 -0.04 27.20 -0.36
CA SER A 265 1.23 26.73 -0.92
C SER A 265 1.17 26.72 -2.45
N GLN A 266 2.27 26.41 -3.13
CA GLN A 266 2.30 26.20 -4.56
C GLN A 266 2.84 24.79 -4.87
N PRO A 267 1.97 23.85 -5.31
CA PRO A 267 0.51 24.00 -5.53
C PRO A 267 -0.28 24.22 -4.23
N GLU A 268 -1.52 24.73 -4.34
CA GLU A 268 -2.45 24.82 -3.21
C GLU A 268 -2.68 23.43 -2.61
N PHE A 269 -2.78 23.40 -1.27
CA PHE A 269 -2.83 22.16 -0.51
C PHE A 269 -4.12 22.10 0.32
N PRO A 270 -5.20 21.49 -0.21
CA PRO A 270 -6.44 21.32 0.52
C PRO A 270 -6.31 20.22 1.56
N ALA A 271 -6.83 20.47 2.76
CA ALA A 271 -6.82 19.51 3.86
C ALA A 271 -8.07 19.65 4.73
N ARG A 272 -8.39 18.60 5.48
CA ARG A 272 -9.32 18.62 6.60
C ARG A 272 -8.55 18.46 7.90
N ILE A 273 -8.79 19.34 8.87
CA ILE A 273 -8.05 19.38 10.13
C ILE A 273 -8.98 19.50 11.33
N ALA A 274 -8.48 19.07 12.49
CA ALA A 274 -9.06 19.33 13.80
C ALA A 274 -7.97 19.26 14.88
N PHE A 275 -8.22 19.85 16.06
CA PHE A 275 -7.26 19.84 17.16
C PHE A 275 -7.91 19.43 18.48
N CYS A 276 -7.17 18.63 19.26
CA CYS A 276 -7.54 18.27 20.61
C CYS A 276 -6.36 18.46 21.59
N LYS A 277 -6.67 18.38 22.88
CA LYS A 277 -5.66 18.24 23.94
C LYS A 277 -5.47 16.76 24.24
N GLY A 278 -4.23 16.33 24.28
CA GLY A 278 -3.87 15.01 24.77
C GLY A 278 -3.78 14.95 26.31
N PRO A 279 -3.54 13.75 26.87
CA PRO A 279 -3.56 13.50 28.31
C PRO A 279 -2.50 14.28 29.13
N LEU A 280 -1.40 14.71 28.52
CA LEU A 280 -0.39 15.56 29.15
C LEU A 280 -0.55 17.05 28.81
N GLY A 281 -1.67 17.43 28.17
CA GLY A 281 -1.96 18.80 27.74
C GLY A 281 -1.30 19.19 26.41
N GLU A 282 -0.67 18.25 25.74
CA GLU A 282 -0.10 18.45 24.41
C GLU A 282 -1.19 18.76 23.37
N GLU A 283 -0.85 19.59 22.39
CA GLU A 283 -1.74 19.88 21.28
C GLU A 283 -1.51 18.86 20.16
N ILE A 284 -2.59 18.19 19.75
CA ILE A 284 -2.59 17.16 18.72
C ILE A 284 -3.46 17.65 17.56
N GLU A 285 -2.90 17.67 16.37
CA GLU A 285 -3.65 17.89 15.12
C GLU A 285 -3.99 16.56 14.47
N PHE A 286 -5.25 16.37 14.09
CA PHE A 286 -5.63 15.33 13.12
C PHE A 286 -5.66 15.97 11.73
N PHE A 287 -4.92 15.39 10.80
CA PHE A 287 -4.68 15.98 9.48
C PHE A 287 -4.97 14.97 8.38
N CYS A 288 -5.86 15.34 7.44
CA CYS A 288 -6.19 14.55 6.25
C CYS A 288 -6.01 15.42 4.99
N GLU A 289 -5.09 15.03 4.12
CA GLU A 289 -4.95 15.61 2.78
C GLU A 289 -6.18 15.28 1.92
N LYS A 290 -6.58 16.20 1.01
CA LYS A 290 -7.73 16.04 0.11
C LYS A 290 -7.33 15.96 -1.35
#